data_ec5b30c1937ec2f7f65b29ce1a921690
#
_entry.id   ec5b30c1937ec2f7f65b29ce1a921690
#
_cell.length_a   1.000
_cell.length_b   1.000
_cell.length_c   1.000
_cell.angle_alpha   90.00
_cell.angle_beta   90.00
_cell.angle_gamma   90.00
#
_symmetry.space_group_name_H-M   'P 1'
#
loop_
_entity.id
_entity.type
_entity.pdbx_description
1 polymer ?
#
loop_
_entity_poly.entity_id
_entity_poly.type
_entity_poly.pdbx_seq_one_letter_code
_entity_poly.pdbx_strand_id
1 'polypeptide(L)'
;MYSANNEALSSILDHISQSIRERVVFQTDQEPDAAALWCAATYFMEVWNTFPKLLIVSPERECGKTTMLRALEPFARNAFLASNITPAALYRLIEAEAPTLLIDEADTFLKHNLELQGLINAGHTRRLAYKILTAPTTDGQHTSKRVPLWCAQAIAGIGEFADTIHSRSIVIGLRRKGANEDIVYLDDQFFDEQVDIRTALESISVETGKAVLELDVAKPASAVNRRWDNWKPLFQVAALAGGGWPDRALEAFEELEVTQKAYSSEMSSNELLLALRDLIDEKSPPEISSTVLLDMLLRSAPDWNTANNGRAITSKWLTNQLRPYGVQARKRAKSNVYLVADLADAFKRYLPPQS
;
A
#
# COMPACT_ATOMS: atom_id res chain seq x y z
N MET A 1 -14.64 -25.82 -17.85
CA MET A 1 -13.43 -25.74 -16.98
C MET A 1 -13.15 -24.30 -16.55
N TYR A 2 -13.08 -23.31 -17.46
CA TYR A 2 -12.86 -21.89 -17.10
C TYR A 2 -13.92 -21.30 -16.15
N SER A 3 -15.23 -21.61 -16.29
CA SER A 3 -16.27 -20.99 -15.45
C SER A 3 -16.21 -21.43 -13.98
N ALA A 4 -15.86 -22.67 -13.69
CA ALA A 4 -15.75 -23.18 -12.31
C ALA A 4 -14.55 -22.56 -11.59
N ASN A 5 -13.44 -22.36 -12.28
CA ASN A 5 -12.25 -21.71 -11.72
C ASN A 5 -12.48 -20.20 -11.48
N ASN A 6 -13.29 -19.54 -12.31
CA ASN A 6 -13.64 -18.14 -12.13
C ASN A 6 -14.48 -17.91 -10.87
N GLU A 7 -15.53 -18.72 -10.65
CA GLU A 7 -16.35 -18.66 -9.44
C GLU A 7 -15.53 -18.97 -8.18
N ALA A 8 -14.62 -19.96 -8.27
CA ALA A 8 -13.71 -20.30 -7.18
C ALA A 8 -12.76 -19.14 -6.84
N LEU A 9 -12.13 -18.52 -7.86
CA LEU A 9 -11.22 -17.39 -7.63
C LEU A 9 -11.96 -16.17 -7.08
N SER A 10 -13.18 -15.88 -7.58
CA SER A 10 -14.01 -14.80 -7.04
C SER A 10 -14.29 -14.98 -5.55
N SER A 11 -14.71 -16.19 -5.15
CA SER A 11 -14.99 -16.53 -3.74
C SER A 11 -13.73 -16.47 -2.88
N ILE A 12 -12.58 -16.90 -3.41
CA ILE A 12 -11.28 -16.80 -2.73
C ILE A 12 -10.90 -15.33 -2.49
N LEU A 13 -11.04 -14.49 -3.51
CA LEU A 13 -10.73 -13.06 -3.37
C LEU A 13 -11.66 -12.37 -2.37
N ASP A 14 -12.96 -12.72 -2.34
CA ASP A 14 -13.91 -12.23 -1.34
C ASP A 14 -13.47 -12.64 0.08
N HIS A 15 -13.07 -13.89 0.25
CA HIS A 15 -12.56 -14.40 1.53
C HIS A 15 -11.29 -13.65 1.96
N ILE A 16 -10.31 -13.45 1.07
CA ILE A 16 -9.06 -12.74 1.37
C ILE A 16 -9.36 -11.28 1.75
N SER A 17 -10.16 -10.58 0.94
CA SER A 17 -10.53 -9.19 1.21
C SER A 17 -11.22 -9.04 2.57
N GLN A 18 -12.19 -9.90 2.87
CA GLN A 18 -12.90 -9.89 4.15
C GLN A 18 -11.96 -10.21 5.32
N SER A 19 -11.13 -11.25 5.19
CA SER A 19 -10.16 -11.65 6.22
C SER A 19 -9.19 -10.53 6.59
N ILE A 20 -8.74 -9.76 5.60
CA ILE A 20 -7.86 -8.62 5.82
C ILE A 20 -8.63 -7.45 6.45
N ARG A 21 -9.85 -7.16 5.95
CA ARG A 21 -10.71 -6.07 6.42
C ARG A 21 -11.06 -6.19 7.89
N GLU A 22 -11.24 -7.39 8.39
CA GLU A 22 -11.58 -7.64 9.80
C GLU A 22 -10.42 -7.40 10.76
N ARG A 23 -9.18 -7.32 10.28
CA ARG A 23 -7.97 -7.32 11.12
C ARG A 23 -7.23 -6.01 11.21
N VAL A 24 -7.48 -5.09 10.28
CA VAL A 24 -6.86 -3.76 10.27
C VAL A 24 -7.86 -2.70 9.81
N VAL A 25 -7.60 -1.45 10.19
CA VAL A 25 -8.45 -0.33 9.82
C VAL A 25 -7.83 0.42 8.63
N PHE A 26 -8.53 0.41 7.51
CA PHE A 26 -8.10 1.02 6.26
C PHE A 26 -8.52 2.49 6.13
N GLN A 27 -7.87 3.23 5.23
CA GLN A 27 -8.29 4.59 4.87
C GLN A 27 -9.55 4.58 4.01
N THR A 28 -9.69 3.58 3.13
CA THR A 28 -10.82 3.44 2.22
C THR A 28 -11.30 1.99 2.17
N ASP A 29 -12.54 1.80 1.72
CA ASP A 29 -13.15 0.48 1.63
C ASP A 29 -12.58 -0.38 0.47
N GLN A 30 -11.85 0.22 -0.46
CA GLN A 30 -11.28 -0.43 -1.64
C GLN A 30 -9.89 -1.01 -1.40
N GLU A 31 -9.19 -0.58 -0.37
CA GLU A 31 -7.82 -1.03 -0.07
C GLU A 31 -7.70 -2.53 0.22
N PRO A 32 -8.63 -3.18 0.96
CA PRO A 32 -8.63 -4.63 1.12
C PRO A 32 -8.75 -5.40 -0.18
N ASP A 33 -9.54 -4.88 -1.13
CA ASP A 33 -9.73 -5.51 -2.44
C ASP A 33 -8.45 -5.46 -3.29
N ALA A 34 -7.77 -4.31 -3.28
CA ALA A 34 -6.46 -4.18 -3.94
C ALA A 34 -5.43 -5.13 -3.32
N ALA A 35 -5.43 -5.29 -1.99
CA ALA A 35 -4.54 -6.21 -1.30
C ALA A 35 -4.86 -7.69 -1.63
N ALA A 36 -6.14 -8.06 -1.69
CA ALA A 36 -6.57 -9.41 -2.09
C ALA A 36 -6.15 -9.74 -3.53
N LEU A 37 -6.38 -8.82 -4.46
CA LEU A 37 -5.92 -8.96 -5.86
C LEU A 37 -4.39 -9.09 -5.94
N TRP A 38 -3.65 -8.31 -5.15
CA TRP A 38 -2.20 -8.38 -5.10
C TRP A 38 -1.72 -9.74 -4.57
N CYS A 39 -2.32 -10.27 -3.50
CA CYS A 39 -2.01 -11.60 -2.97
C CYS A 39 -2.21 -12.68 -4.02
N ALA A 40 -3.38 -12.74 -4.67
CA ALA A 40 -3.65 -13.70 -5.73
C ALA A 40 -2.69 -13.53 -6.92
N ALA A 41 -2.34 -12.28 -7.29
CA ALA A 41 -1.39 -12.00 -8.36
C ALA A 41 0.01 -12.55 -8.06
N THR A 42 0.43 -12.72 -6.80
CA THR A 42 1.75 -13.31 -6.47
C THR A 42 1.92 -14.73 -7.02
N TYR A 43 0.85 -15.48 -7.19
CA TYR A 43 0.88 -16.83 -7.77
C TYR A 43 1.14 -16.85 -9.27
N PHE A 44 0.87 -15.75 -9.97
CA PHE A 44 1.09 -15.57 -11.40
C PHE A 44 2.32 -14.71 -11.72
N MET A 45 3.10 -14.32 -10.73
CA MET A 45 4.19 -13.35 -10.89
C MET A 45 5.14 -13.68 -12.04
N GLU A 46 5.39 -14.98 -12.28
CA GLU A 46 6.31 -15.46 -13.32
C GLU A 46 5.83 -15.22 -14.76
N VAL A 47 4.57 -14.86 -14.96
CA VAL A 47 4.04 -14.60 -16.32
C VAL A 47 4.24 -13.15 -16.76
N TRP A 48 4.38 -12.21 -15.83
CA TRP A 48 4.54 -10.78 -16.14
C TRP A 48 6.00 -10.33 -16.23
N ASN A 49 6.20 -9.21 -16.91
CA ASN A 49 7.50 -8.51 -16.95
C ASN A 49 7.61 -7.40 -15.92
N THR A 50 6.49 -6.93 -15.39
CA THR A 50 6.42 -5.91 -14.35
C THR A 50 5.48 -6.40 -13.28
N PHE A 51 5.88 -6.28 -12.00
CA PHE A 51 5.05 -6.63 -10.88
C PHE A 51 5.11 -5.50 -9.82
N PRO A 52 3.96 -4.99 -9.37
CA PRO A 52 3.94 -3.90 -8.39
C PRO A 52 4.35 -4.38 -7.01
N LYS A 53 4.97 -3.50 -6.25
CA LYS A 53 5.06 -3.68 -4.80
C LYS A 53 3.74 -3.34 -4.16
N LEU A 54 3.48 -3.90 -2.98
CA LEU A 54 2.43 -3.43 -2.08
C LEU A 54 3.10 -2.57 -1.01
N LEU A 55 2.83 -1.27 -0.99
CA LEU A 55 3.40 -0.35 -0.01
C LEU A 55 2.33 -0.02 1.05
N ILE A 56 2.55 -0.51 2.27
CA ILE A 56 1.64 -0.35 3.40
C ILE A 56 2.13 0.80 4.26
N VAL A 57 1.41 1.88 4.29
CA VAL A 57 1.80 3.10 4.98
C VAL A 57 0.78 3.52 6.03
N SER A 58 1.26 4.21 7.04
CA SER A 58 0.41 4.88 8.02
C SER A 58 1.04 6.20 8.44
N PRO A 59 0.25 7.17 8.92
CA PRO A 59 0.80 8.43 9.40
C PRO A 59 1.65 8.23 10.66
N GLU A 60 1.35 7.19 11.47
CA GLU A 60 1.98 6.97 12.77
C GLU A 60 2.14 5.49 13.12
N ARG A 61 2.69 5.25 14.31
CA ARG A 61 2.80 3.92 14.94
C ARG A 61 1.42 3.39 15.33
N GLU A 62 1.34 2.07 15.58
CA GLU A 62 0.12 1.40 16.09
C GLU A 62 -1.11 1.48 15.17
N CYS A 63 -0.89 1.60 13.88
CA CYS A 63 -1.95 1.58 12.86
C CYS A 63 -2.15 0.19 12.20
N GLY A 64 -1.57 -0.88 12.75
CA GLY A 64 -1.79 -2.25 12.28
C GLY A 64 -0.92 -2.70 11.10
N LYS A 65 0.21 -2.02 10.78
CA LYS A 65 1.10 -2.41 9.66
C LYS A 65 1.63 -3.84 9.77
N THR A 66 2.19 -4.20 10.91
CA THR A 66 2.67 -5.57 11.21
C THR A 66 1.52 -6.57 11.13
N THR A 67 0.34 -6.20 11.66
CA THR A 67 -0.88 -7.04 11.57
C THR A 67 -1.28 -7.24 10.11
N MET A 68 -1.23 -6.20 9.29
CA MET A 68 -1.53 -6.29 7.85
C MET A 68 -0.56 -7.24 7.14
N LEU A 69 0.75 -7.11 7.35
CA LEU A 69 1.73 -8.03 6.75
C LEU A 69 1.48 -9.48 7.17
N ARG A 70 1.20 -9.72 8.45
CA ARG A 70 0.84 -11.06 8.95
C ARG A 70 -0.47 -11.57 8.39
N ALA A 71 -1.45 -10.69 8.15
CA ALA A 71 -2.71 -11.08 7.51
C ALA A 71 -2.55 -11.42 6.02
N LEU A 72 -1.55 -10.85 5.33
CA LEU A 72 -1.21 -11.20 3.95
C LEU A 72 -0.44 -12.52 3.84
N GLU A 73 0.33 -12.88 4.88
CA GLU A 73 1.25 -14.02 4.88
C GLU A 73 0.59 -15.34 4.41
N PRO A 74 -0.58 -15.76 4.92
CA PRO A 74 -1.21 -17.01 4.49
C PRO A 74 -1.77 -16.96 3.07
N PHE A 75 -1.91 -15.81 2.45
CA PHE A 75 -2.52 -15.64 1.13
C PHE A 75 -1.50 -15.35 0.02
N ALA A 76 -0.32 -14.85 0.36
CA ALA A 76 0.72 -14.59 -0.63
C ALA A 76 1.55 -15.85 -0.90
N ARG A 77 1.94 -16.05 -2.16
CA ARG A 77 2.72 -17.23 -2.57
C ARG A 77 4.09 -17.24 -1.92
N ASN A 78 4.43 -18.33 -1.23
CA ASN A 78 5.74 -18.52 -0.56
C ASN A 78 6.16 -17.29 0.25
N ALA A 79 5.27 -16.80 1.14
CA ALA A 79 5.49 -15.59 1.90
C ALA A 79 6.62 -15.76 2.92
N PHE A 80 7.48 -14.74 3.02
CA PHE A 80 8.57 -14.65 3.98
C PHE A 80 8.55 -13.30 4.69
N LEU A 81 8.23 -13.30 5.98
CA LEU A 81 8.18 -12.09 6.80
C LEU A 81 9.58 -11.73 7.33
N ALA A 82 10.00 -10.49 7.13
CA ALA A 82 11.28 -9.96 7.60
C ALA A 82 11.11 -8.56 8.21
N SER A 83 11.59 -8.37 9.43
CA SER A 83 11.64 -7.05 10.08
C SER A 83 12.94 -6.28 9.83
N ASN A 84 13.96 -6.96 9.34
CA ASN A 84 15.22 -6.37 8.93
C ASN A 84 15.93 -7.33 7.97
N ILE A 85 16.47 -6.80 6.87
CA ILE A 85 17.18 -7.61 5.89
C ILE A 85 18.41 -6.85 5.36
N THR A 86 19.55 -7.52 5.35
CA THR A 86 20.75 -6.96 4.72
C THR A 86 20.72 -7.15 3.20
N PRO A 87 21.42 -6.31 2.41
CA PRO A 87 21.52 -6.50 0.96
C PRO A 87 21.96 -7.91 0.55
N ALA A 88 22.92 -8.48 1.29
CA ALA A 88 23.43 -9.82 1.00
C ALA A 88 22.43 -10.94 1.32
N ALA A 89 21.68 -10.81 2.41
CA ALA A 89 20.63 -11.76 2.76
C ALA A 89 19.49 -11.70 1.74
N LEU A 90 19.09 -10.49 1.33
CA LEU A 90 18.00 -10.27 0.37
C LEU A 90 18.21 -11.06 -0.93
N TYR A 91 19.32 -10.83 -1.65
CA TYR A 91 19.49 -11.50 -2.95
C TYR A 91 19.77 -13.01 -2.82
N ARG A 92 20.37 -13.48 -1.71
CA ARG A 92 20.55 -14.91 -1.45
C ARG A 92 19.22 -15.61 -1.19
N LEU A 93 18.36 -15.00 -0.40
CA LEU A 93 17.02 -15.51 -0.12
C LEU A 93 16.18 -15.61 -1.41
N ILE A 94 16.23 -14.55 -2.23
CA ILE A 94 15.50 -14.55 -3.52
C ILE A 94 16.06 -15.63 -4.46
N GLU A 95 17.38 -15.81 -4.53
CA GLU A 95 18.01 -16.84 -5.36
C GLU A 95 17.64 -18.27 -4.92
N ALA A 96 17.54 -18.48 -3.59
CA ALA A 96 17.29 -19.81 -3.04
C ALA A 96 15.80 -20.20 -3.07
N GLU A 97 14.89 -19.27 -2.80
CA GLU A 97 13.51 -19.59 -2.46
C GLU A 97 12.46 -18.91 -3.35
N ALA A 98 12.84 -17.87 -4.13
CA ALA A 98 11.90 -17.04 -4.90
C ALA A 98 10.65 -16.64 -4.08
N PRO A 99 10.82 -16.01 -2.90
CA PRO A 99 9.74 -15.74 -1.97
C PRO A 99 8.89 -14.53 -2.39
N THR A 100 7.71 -14.42 -1.78
CA THR A 100 7.05 -13.12 -1.61
C THR A 100 7.58 -12.50 -0.32
N LEU A 101 8.30 -11.41 -0.41
CA LEU A 101 8.90 -10.73 0.75
C LEU A 101 7.88 -9.79 1.41
N LEU A 102 7.66 -9.98 2.70
CA LEU A 102 6.86 -9.13 3.55
C LEU A 102 7.80 -8.38 4.50
N ILE A 103 8.09 -7.11 4.20
CA ILE A 103 9.14 -6.34 4.88
C ILE A 103 8.50 -5.35 5.85
N ASP A 104 8.72 -5.56 7.16
CA ASP A 104 8.24 -4.65 8.20
C ASP A 104 9.29 -3.60 8.60
N GLU A 105 8.85 -2.51 9.22
CA GLU A 105 9.69 -1.40 9.71
C GLU A 105 10.65 -0.83 8.66
N ALA A 106 10.27 -0.87 7.39
CA ALA A 106 11.13 -0.48 6.28
C ALA A 106 11.59 0.99 6.32
N ASP A 107 10.81 1.87 6.95
CA ASP A 107 11.16 3.26 7.18
C ASP A 107 12.42 3.43 8.04
N THR A 108 12.75 2.47 8.91
CA THR A 108 13.90 2.57 9.81
C THR A 108 15.23 2.31 9.11
N PHE A 109 15.26 1.39 8.15
CA PHE A 109 16.50 0.96 7.50
C PHE A 109 16.61 1.32 6.02
N LEU A 110 15.50 1.47 5.28
CA LEU A 110 15.57 1.84 3.86
C LEU A 110 16.06 3.27 3.65
N LYS A 111 15.66 4.23 4.50
CA LYS A 111 16.09 5.64 4.36
C LYS A 111 17.61 5.81 4.34
N HIS A 112 18.33 4.93 5.03
CA HIS A 112 19.77 5.04 5.21
C HIS A 112 20.57 4.00 4.42
N ASN A 113 19.91 3.16 3.63
CA ASN A 113 20.57 2.09 2.87
C ASN A 113 20.22 2.16 1.37
N LEU A 114 20.96 3.00 0.65
CA LEU A 114 20.78 3.21 -0.80
C LEU A 114 20.99 1.92 -1.62
N GLU A 115 21.89 1.02 -1.17
CA GLU A 115 22.10 -0.26 -1.82
C GLU A 115 20.83 -1.12 -1.75
N LEU A 116 20.25 -1.25 -0.55
CA LEU A 116 19.03 -2.02 -0.34
C LEU A 116 17.84 -1.42 -1.11
N GLN A 117 17.69 -0.09 -1.11
CA GLN A 117 16.70 0.58 -1.95
C GLN A 117 16.89 0.25 -3.44
N GLY A 118 18.13 0.23 -3.91
CA GLY A 118 18.46 -0.13 -5.29
C GLY A 118 18.05 -1.55 -5.64
N LEU A 119 18.31 -2.51 -4.75
CA LEU A 119 17.93 -3.91 -4.93
C LEU A 119 16.41 -4.11 -4.93
N ILE A 120 15.71 -3.49 -3.98
CA ILE A 120 14.25 -3.50 -3.90
C ILE A 120 13.65 -2.90 -5.18
N ASN A 121 14.14 -1.74 -5.62
CA ASN A 121 13.65 -1.10 -6.84
C ASN A 121 13.90 -1.92 -8.11
N ALA A 122 15.03 -2.63 -8.20
CA ALA A 122 15.35 -3.48 -9.33
C ALA A 122 14.35 -4.65 -9.49
N GLY A 123 13.81 -5.18 -8.38
CA GLY A 123 12.81 -6.25 -8.39
C GLY A 123 11.45 -5.91 -9.03
N HIS A 124 11.24 -4.68 -9.49
CA HIS A 124 9.98 -4.26 -10.12
C HIS A 124 9.83 -4.71 -11.59
N THR A 125 10.93 -4.82 -12.33
CA THR A 125 10.91 -5.16 -13.76
C THR A 125 11.80 -6.37 -13.99
N ARG A 126 11.22 -7.50 -14.43
CA ARG A 126 11.87 -8.80 -14.52
C ARG A 126 13.19 -8.77 -15.28
N ARG A 127 13.24 -8.09 -16.44
CA ARG A 127 14.44 -7.99 -17.27
C ARG A 127 15.59 -7.22 -16.61
N LEU A 128 15.31 -6.41 -15.58
CA LEU A 128 16.26 -5.61 -14.81
C LEU A 128 16.49 -6.17 -13.41
N ALA A 129 15.73 -7.17 -13.00
CA ALA A 129 15.71 -7.72 -11.65
C ALA A 129 16.87 -8.70 -11.43
N TYR A 130 18.09 -8.18 -11.46
CA TYR A 130 19.29 -8.92 -11.09
C TYR A 130 20.38 -8.01 -10.55
N LYS A 131 21.22 -8.56 -9.67
CA LYS A 131 22.47 -7.96 -9.22
C LYS A 131 23.63 -8.67 -9.92
N ILE A 132 24.65 -7.91 -10.33
CA ILE A 132 25.90 -8.48 -10.83
C ILE A 132 26.88 -8.52 -9.67
N LEU A 133 27.40 -9.72 -9.36
CA LEU A 133 28.44 -9.94 -8.38
C LEU A 133 29.69 -10.39 -9.08
N THR A 134 30.85 -9.95 -8.57
CA THR A 134 32.15 -10.50 -8.97
C THR A 134 32.45 -11.67 -8.05
N ALA A 135 32.71 -12.85 -8.63
CA ALA A 135 33.08 -14.06 -7.90
C ALA A 135 34.47 -14.55 -8.38
N PRO A 136 35.34 -14.93 -7.45
CA PRO A 136 36.62 -15.56 -7.85
C PRO A 136 36.34 -16.94 -8.47
N THR A 137 37.07 -17.26 -9.51
CA THR A 137 37.10 -18.60 -10.10
C THR A 137 38.20 -19.43 -9.46
N THR A 138 38.16 -20.76 -9.67
CA THR A 138 39.16 -21.72 -9.10
C THR A 138 40.57 -21.48 -9.58
N ASP A 139 40.76 -20.80 -10.71
CA ASP A 139 42.04 -20.42 -11.30
C ASP A 139 42.51 -19.00 -10.91
N GLY A 140 41.84 -18.37 -9.92
CA GLY A 140 42.23 -17.04 -9.42
C GLY A 140 41.77 -15.86 -10.30
N GLN A 141 41.04 -16.12 -11.37
CA GLN A 141 40.41 -15.06 -12.17
C GLN A 141 39.08 -14.62 -11.52
N HIS A 142 38.50 -13.52 -12.02
CA HIS A 142 37.20 -13.04 -11.59
C HIS A 142 36.17 -13.26 -12.70
N THR A 143 35.02 -13.81 -12.34
CA THR A 143 33.85 -13.90 -13.22
C THR A 143 32.69 -13.11 -12.68
N SER A 144 31.79 -12.69 -13.57
CA SER A 144 30.57 -12.02 -13.21
C SER A 144 29.43 -13.01 -13.06
N LYS A 145 28.79 -13.05 -11.89
CA LYS A 145 27.58 -13.85 -11.62
C LYS A 145 26.36 -12.91 -11.57
N ARG A 146 25.31 -13.25 -12.30
CA ARG A 146 24.01 -12.62 -12.17
C ARG A 146 23.21 -13.33 -11.08
N VAL A 147 22.72 -12.56 -10.09
CA VAL A 147 21.90 -13.05 -9.01
C VAL A 147 20.49 -12.44 -9.15
N PRO A 148 19.42 -13.25 -9.14
CA PRO A 148 18.07 -12.75 -9.34
C PRO A 148 17.61 -11.86 -8.18
N LEU A 149 16.77 -10.86 -8.54
CA LEU A 149 16.09 -9.97 -7.61
C LEU A 149 14.57 -9.96 -7.87
N TRP A 150 14.10 -10.85 -8.75
CA TRP A 150 12.70 -10.94 -9.14
C TRP A 150 11.90 -11.67 -8.06
N CYS A 151 11.16 -10.91 -7.25
CA CYS A 151 10.24 -11.42 -6.24
C CYS A 151 9.15 -10.40 -5.94
N ALA A 152 7.97 -10.86 -5.54
CA ALA A 152 6.92 -10.02 -5.02
C ALA A 152 7.35 -9.40 -3.68
N GLN A 153 6.95 -8.15 -3.41
CA GLN A 153 7.38 -7.43 -2.21
C GLN A 153 6.23 -6.61 -1.65
N ALA A 154 5.84 -6.89 -0.39
CA ALA A 154 5.03 -5.99 0.42
C ALA A 154 5.94 -5.29 1.44
N ILE A 155 5.84 -3.98 1.53
CA ILE A 155 6.75 -3.14 2.32
C ILE A 155 5.90 -2.29 3.24
N ALA A 156 6.14 -2.38 4.55
CA ALA A 156 5.41 -1.62 5.55
C ALA A 156 6.32 -0.61 6.28
N GLY A 157 5.80 0.58 6.53
CA GLY A 157 6.52 1.60 7.29
C GLY A 157 5.71 2.85 7.58
N ILE A 158 6.30 3.79 8.30
CA ILE A 158 5.69 5.04 8.73
C ILE A 158 6.12 6.18 7.82
N GLY A 159 5.16 7.04 7.47
CA GLY A 159 5.42 8.26 6.72
C GLY A 159 5.87 8.03 5.28
N GLU A 160 6.86 8.79 4.85
CA GLU A 160 7.26 8.86 3.44
C GLU A 160 8.35 7.87 3.07
N PHE A 161 8.17 7.29 1.92
CA PHE A 161 9.18 6.49 1.21
C PHE A 161 9.69 7.25 -0.01
N ALA A 162 10.86 6.87 -0.52
CA ALA A 162 11.41 7.45 -1.74
C ALA A 162 10.42 7.32 -2.92
N ASP A 163 10.30 8.36 -3.75
CA ASP A 163 9.43 8.39 -4.94
C ASP A 163 9.65 7.19 -5.86
N THR A 164 10.87 6.65 -5.87
CA THR A 164 11.22 5.46 -6.64
C THR A 164 10.52 4.21 -6.14
N ILE A 165 10.22 4.08 -4.85
CA ILE A 165 9.43 3.00 -4.25
C ILE A 165 7.95 3.27 -4.50
N HIS A 166 7.47 4.48 -4.16
CA HIS A 166 6.07 4.88 -4.39
C HIS A 166 5.60 4.63 -5.82
N SER A 167 6.38 5.10 -6.81
CA SER A 167 6.02 4.97 -8.22
C SER A 167 5.99 3.53 -8.75
N ARG A 168 6.51 2.57 -7.98
CA ARG A 168 6.55 1.13 -8.27
C ARG A 168 5.59 0.31 -7.42
N SER A 169 4.73 0.99 -6.67
CA SER A 169 3.87 0.35 -5.67
C SER A 169 2.40 0.65 -5.90
N ILE A 170 1.57 -0.25 -5.41
CA ILE A 170 0.19 0.02 -5.03
C ILE A 170 0.24 0.39 -3.56
N VAL A 171 -0.28 1.56 -3.19
CA VAL A 171 -0.18 2.10 -1.84
C VAL A 171 -1.45 1.83 -1.07
N ILE A 172 -1.32 1.18 0.08
CA ILE A 172 -2.38 0.89 1.03
C ILE A 172 -2.16 1.77 2.26
N GLY A 173 -3.16 2.55 2.62
CA GLY A 173 -3.14 3.44 3.77
C GLY A 173 -3.83 2.82 4.98
N LEU A 174 -3.14 2.72 6.10
CA LEU A 174 -3.75 2.28 7.35
C LEU A 174 -3.96 3.46 8.30
N ARG A 175 -5.01 3.40 9.09
CA ARG A 175 -5.28 4.34 10.16
C ARG A 175 -5.35 3.65 11.52
N ARG A 176 -5.12 4.39 12.58
CA ARG A 176 -5.22 3.85 13.94
C ARG A 176 -6.66 3.46 14.24
N LYS A 177 -6.83 2.29 14.86
CA LYS A 177 -8.12 1.79 15.35
C LYS A 177 -8.75 2.79 16.33
N GLY A 178 -10.00 3.18 16.11
CA GLY A 178 -10.78 3.94 17.05
C GLY A 178 -11.39 3.07 18.16
N ALA A 179 -11.90 3.72 19.21
CA ALA A 179 -12.47 3.01 20.37
C ALA A 179 -13.68 2.13 20.02
N ASN A 180 -14.44 2.50 18.99
CA ASN A 180 -15.68 1.83 18.60
C ASN A 180 -15.50 0.92 17.35
N GLU A 181 -14.27 0.66 16.93
CA GLU A 181 -13.99 -0.24 15.82
C GLU A 181 -13.50 -1.55 16.38
N ASP A 182 -14.11 -2.66 15.97
CA ASP A 182 -13.70 -3.99 16.35
C ASP A 182 -12.75 -4.55 15.30
N ILE A 183 -11.70 -5.22 15.77
CA ILE A 183 -10.78 -5.97 14.91
C ILE A 183 -10.63 -7.38 15.46
N VAL A 184 -10.53 -8.36 14.57
CA VAL A 184 -10.27 -9.76 14.89
C VAL A 184 -8.78 -9.97 15.06
N TYR A 185 -8.37 -10.64 16.14
CA TYR A 185 -6.96 -10.95 16.37
C TYR A 185 -6.46 -12.03 15.41
N LEU A 186 -5.18 -11.94 15.07
CA LEU A 186 -4.45 -12.99 14.36
C LEU A 186 -3.93 -13.99 15.39
N ASP A 187 -4.47 -15.20 15.36
CA ASP A 187 -4.03 -16.36 16.14
C ASP A 187 -3.49 -17.46 15.23
N ASP A 188 -2.98 -18.53 15.81
CA ASP A 188 -2.43 -19.65 15.02
C ASP A 188 -3.51 -20.36 14.21
N GLN A 189 -4.75 -20.40 14.71
CA GLN A 189 -5.88 -21.00 14.01
C GLN A 189 -6.16 -20.29 12.67
N PHE A 190 -6.04 -18.96 12.64
CA PHE A 190 -6.21 -18.19 11.41
C PHE A 190 -5.27 -18.68 10.29
N PHE A 191 -4.01 -18.97 10.60
CA PHE A 191 -3.05 -19.43 9.59
C PHE A 191 -3.35 -20.84 9.10
N ASP A 192 -3.77 -21.73 10.00
CA ASP A 192 -4.10 -23.12 9.68
C ASP A 192 -5.34 -23.20 8.78
N GLU A 193 -6.34 -22.38 9.01
CA GLU A 193 -7.57 -22.31 8.21
C GLU A 193 -7.36 -21.85 6.76
N GLN A 194 -6.23 -21.20 6.43
CA GLN A 194 -5.98 -20.69 5.08
C GLN A 194 -5.23 -21.67 4.16
N VAL A 195 -4.91 -22.88 4.61
CA VAL A 195 -4.18 -23.88 3.80
C VAL A 195 -4.89 -24.23 2.50
N ASP A 196 -6.22 -24.39 2.55
CA ASP A 196 -7.04 -24.73 1.39
C ASP A 196 -7.05 -23.59 0.37
N ILE A 197 -7.06 -22.33 0.82
CA ILE A 197 -6.99 -21.14 -0.03
C ILE A 197 -5.67 -21.11 -0.80
N ARG A 198 -4.55 -21.36 -0.14
CA ARG A 198 -3.24 -21.45 -0.80
C ARG A 198 -3.19 -22.53 -1.85
N THR A 199 -3.69 -23.72 -1.52
CA THR A 199 -3.73 -24.86 -2.43
C THR A 199 -4.59 -24.57 -3.66
N ALA A 200 -5.74 -23.93 -3.46
CA ALA A 200 -6.63 -23.54 -4.55
C ALA A 200 -6.00 -22.46 -5.45
N LEU A 201 -5.36 -21.43 -4.89
CA LEU A 201 -4.66 -20.40 -5.67
C LEU A 201 -3.50 -21.00 -6.48
N GLU A 202 -2.76 -21.95 -5.92
CA GLU A 202 -1.69 -22.65 -6.63
C GLU A 202 -2.23 -23.46 -7.81
N SER A 203 -3.31 -24.22 -7.60
CA SER A 203 -3.98 -24.99 -8.67
C SER A 203 -4.48 -24.08 -9.79
N ILE A 204 -5.19 -23.01 -9.46
CA ILE A 204 -5.71 -22.03 -10.42
C ILE A 204 -4.56 -21.42 -11.22
N SER A 205 -3.45 -21.06 -10.57
CA SER A 205 -2.32 -20.44 -11.24
C SER A 205 -1.61 -21.39 -12.21
N VAL A 206 -1.49 -22.67 -11.86
CA VAL A 206 -0.92 -23.71 -12.73
C VAL A 206 -1.82 -23.97 -13.94
N GLU A 207 -3.12 -24.10 -13.72
CA GLU A 207 -4.08 -24.36 -14.78
C GLU A 207 -4.25 -23.19 -15.75
N THR A 208 -4.25 -21.96 -15.23
CA THR A 208 -4.37 -20.74 -16.05
C THR A 208 -3.05 -20.43 -16.76
N GLY A 209 -1.93 -20.52 -16.04
CA GLY A 209 -0.61 -20.26 -16.59
C GLY A 209 -0.54 -18.90 -17.31
N LYS A 210 -0.01 -18.90 -18.54
CA LYS A 210 0.14 -17.70 -19.35
C LYS A 210 -1.16 -17.17 -19.96
N ALA A 211 -2.24 -17.94 -19.93
CA ALA A 211 -3.53 -17.51 -20.48
C ALA A 211 -4.09 -16.25 -19.79
N VAL A 212 -3.67 -15.98 -18.53
CA VAL A 212 -4.00 -14.73 -17.83
C VAL A 212 -3.53 -13.48 -18.59
N LEU A 213 -2.47 -13.57 -19.40
CA LEU A 213 -1.94 -12.45 -20.19
C LEU A 213 -2.85 -12.09 -21.38
N GLU A 214 -3.65 -13.04 -21.85
CA GLU A 214 -4.54 -12.88 -23.00
C GLU A 214 -5.90 -12.27 -22.61
N LEU A 215 -6.14 -12.12 -21.31
CA LEU A 215 -7.35 -11.46 -20.83
C LEU A 215 -7.35 -10.00 -21.24
N ASP A 216 -8.38 -9.62 -21.99
CA ASP A 216 -8.61 -8.23 -22.36
C ASP A 216 -9.08 -7.44 -21.13
N VAL A 217 -8.31 -6.43 -20.76
CA VAL A 217 -8.62 -5.55 -19.63
C VAL A 217 -8.64 -4.11 -20.10
N ALA A 218 -9.77 -3.46 -19.88
CA ALA A 218 -9.93 -2.06 -20.24
C ALA A 218 -8.93 -1.20 -19.46
N LYS A 219 -8.11 -0.45 -20.19
CA LYS A 219 -7.17 0.50 -19.59
C LYS A 219 -7.92 1.78 -19.20
N PRO A 220 -8.00 2.13 -17.89
CA PRO A 220 -8.59 3.40 -17.48
C PRO A 220 -7.85 4.60 -18.10
N ALA A 221 -8.58 5.66 -18.48
CA ALA A 221 -7.99 6.82 -19.13
C ALA A 221 -6.92 7.52 -18.27
N SER A 222 -7.07 7.48 -16.95
CA SER A 222 -6.11 8.01 -15.98
C SER A 222 -4.89 7.09 -15.75
N ALA A 223 -4.92 5.85 -16.25
CA ALA A 223 -3.83 4.88 -16.10
C ALA A 223 -2.72 5.13 -17.11
N VAL A 224 -1.77 6.00 -16.78
CA VAL A 224 -0.66 6.35 -17.67
C VAL A 224 0.65 5.71 -17.21
N ASN A 225 1.51 5.35 -18.17
CA ASN A 225 2.88 4.87 -17.91
C ASN A 225 2.94 3.78 -16.83
N ARG A 226 3.85 3.97 -15.86
CA ARG A 226 4.10 3.01 -14.77
C ARG A 226 2.88 2.68 -13.91
N ARG A 227 1.93 3.61 -13.78
CA ARG A 227 0.70 3.36 -13.05
C ARG A 227 -0.12 2.24 -13.72
N TRP A 228 -0.22 2.26 -15.04
CA TRP A 228 -0.81 1.17 -15.79
C TRP A 228 -0.03 -0.15 -15.61
N ASP A 229 1.31 -0.08 -15.71
CA ASP A 229 2.15 -1.26 -15.56
C ASP A 229 1.99 -1.94 -14.19
N ASN A 230 1.80 -1.15 -13.13
CA ASN A 230 1.55 -1.65 -11.78
C ASN A 230 0.17 -2.32 -11.64
N TRP A 231 -0.86 -1.72 -12.23
CA TRP A 231 -2.22 -2.20 -12.02
C TRP A 231 -2.67 -3.27 -13.01
N LYS A 232 -2.04 -3.35 -14.18
CA LYS A 232 -2.40 -4.35 -15.20
C LYS A 232 -2.45 -5.79 -14.66
N PRO A 233 -1.49 -6.29 -13.88
CA PRO A 233 -1.57 -7.61 -13.26
C PRO A 233 -2.83 -7.80 -12.40
N LEU A 234 -3.21 -6.81 -11.60
CA LEU A 234 -4.39 -6.87 -10.75
C LEU A 234 -5.69 -6.87 -11.57
N PHE A 235 -5.77 -6.04 -12.60
CA PHE A 235 -6.91 -6.05 -13.53
C PHE A 235 -7.05 -7.39 -14.24
N GLN A 236 -5.95 -8.05 -14.62
CA GLN A 236 -5.99 -9.37 -15.24
C GLN A 236 -6.45 -10.45 -14.26
N VAL A 237 -6.04 -10.41 -12.99
CA VAL A 237 -6.55 -11.30 -11.94
C VAL A 237 -8.03 -11.04 -11.68
N ALA A 238 -8.46 -9.79 -11.61
CA ALA A 238 -9.88 -9.43 -11.47
C ALA A 238 -10.72 -9.93 -12.64
N ALA A 239 -10.23 -9.78 -13.88
CA ALA A 239 -10.89 -10.31 -15.08
C ALA A 239 -10.95 -11.84 -15.08
N LEU A 240 -9.91 -12.52 -14.59
CA LEU A 240 -9.91 -13.97 -14.41
C LEU A 240 -10.95 -14.42 -13.37
N ALA A 241 -11.10 -13.70 -12.28
CA ALA A 241 -12.10 -13.98 -11.25
C ALA A 241 -13.53 -13.73 -11.76
N GLY A 242 -13.72 -12.71 -12.60
CA GLY A 242 -15.03 -12.34 -13.11
C GLY A 242 -15.97 -11.80 -12.03
N GLY A 243 -17.27 -11.96 -12.24
CA GLY A 243 -18.29 -11.45 -11.31
C GLY A 243 -18.16 -9.93 -11.10
N GLY A 244 -18.16 -9.47 -9.86
CA GLY A 244 -17.99 -8.04 -9.50
C GLY A 244 -16.54 -7.58 -9.38
N TRP A 245 -15.54 -8.46 -9.53
CA TRP A 245 -14.14 -8.12 -9.29
C TRP A 245 -13.54 -7.13 -10.29
N PRO A 246 -13.90 -7.16 -11.61
CA PRO A 246 -13.44 -6.12 -12.54
C PRO A 246 -13.84 -4.71 -12.12
N ASP A 247 -15.08 -4.51 -11.66
CA ASP A 247 -15.57 -3.21 -11.19
C ASP A 247 -14.87 -2.78 -9.87
N ARG A 248 -14.75 -3.71 -8.92
CA ARG A 248 -14.02 -3.48 -7.65
C ARG A 248 -12.56 -3.13 -7.88
N ALA A 249 -11.90 -3.76 -8.85
CA ALA A 249 -10.52 -3.42 -9.22
C ALA A 249 -10.42 -2.01 -9.79
N LEU A 250 -11.42 -1.57 -10.60
CA LEU A 250 -11.48 -0.22 -11.14
C LEU A 250 -11.70 0.81 -10.02
N GLU A 251 -12.66 0.57 -9.13
CA GLU A 251 -12.93 1.42 -7.97
C GLU A 251 -11.67 1.56 -7.08
N ALA A 252 -10.99 0.44 -6.80
CA ALA A 252 -9.75 0.45 -6.04
C ALA A 252 -8.65 1.25 -6.77
N PHE A 253 -8.50 1.09 -8.08
CA PHE A 253 -7.55 1.86 -8.87
C PHE A 253 -7.78 3.37 -8.79
N GLU A 254 -9.03 3.81 -8.88
CA GLU A 254 -9.40 5.23 -8.84
C GLU A 254 -9.18 5.84 -7.44
N GLU A 255 -9.59 5.11 -6.40
CA GLU A 255 -9.51 5.60 -5.03
C GLU A 255 -8.07 5.60 -4.49
N LEU A 256 -7.29 4.54 -4.74
CA LEU A 256 -5.92 4.45 -4.24
C LEU A 256 -4.94 5.45 -4.89
N GLU A 257 -5.28 6.00 -6.07
CA GLU A 257 -4.49 7.11 -6.64
C GLU A 257 -4.46 8.32 -5.71
N VAL A 258 -5.57 8.58 -5.07
CA VAL A 258 -5.70 9.74 -4.19
C VAL A 258 -4.97 9.48 -2.88
N THR A 259 -5.04 8.25 -2.35
CA THR A 259 -4.23 7.82 -1.19
C THR A 259 -2.74 7.95 -1.50
N GLN A 260 -2.28 7.46 -2.64
CA GLN A 260 -0.88 7.56 -3.06
C GLN A 260 -0.36 9.00 -3.08
N LYS A 261 -1.17 9.94 -3.59
CA LYS A 261 -0.81 11.36 -3.63
C LYS A 261 -0.72 11.99 -2.23
N ALA A 262 -1.53 11.54 -1.30
CA ALA A 262 -1.52 12.03 0.07
C ALA A 262 -0.25 11.64 0.85
N TYR A 263 0.28 10.46 0.58
CA TYR A 263 1.52 9.97 1.22
C TYR A 263 2.82 10.38 0.48
N SER A 264 2.73 11.15 -0.58
CA SER A 264 3.90 11.65 -1.33
C SER A 264 4.31 13.10 -1.00
N SER A 265 3.75 13.72 0.05
CA SER A 265 4.03 15.11 0.43
C SER A 265 4.85 15.23 1.72
N GLU A 266 5.83 16.13 1.70
CA GLU A 266 6.93 16.26 2.69
C GLU A 266 6.58 16.98 4.01
N MET A 267 5.57 16.63 4.80
CA MET A 267 5.40 17.34 6.07
C MET A 267 5.02 16.45 7.26
N SER A 268 5.57 16.79 8.44
CA SER A 268 5.17 16.25 9.73
C SER A 268 3.70 16.59 10.02
N SER A 269 2.84 15.65 9.72
CA SER A 269 1.39 15.83 9.77
C SER A 269 0.85 15.96 11.19
N ASN A 270 1.63 15.64 12.22
CA ASN A 270 1.27 15.82 13.63
C ASN A 270 1.17 17.30 14.03
N GLU A 271 2.07 18.14 13.51
CA GLU A 271 2.04 19.58 13.76
C GLU A 271 0.77 20.21 13.19
N LEU A 272 0.33 19.77 12.01
CA LEU A 272 -0.93 20.24 11.43
C LEU A 272 -2.14 19.85 12.29
N LEU A 273 -2.23 18.60 12.74
CA LEU A 273 -3.34 18.15 13.59
C LEU A 273 -3.36 18.89 14.94
N LEU A 274 -2.20 19.13 15.55
CA LEU A 274 -2.08 19.91 16.77
C LEU A 274 -2.57 21.34 16.56
N ALA A 275 -2.08 22.00 15.52
CA ALA A 275 -2.51 23.37 15.19
C ALA A 275 -4.01 23.45 14.93
N LEU A 276 -4.58 22.48 14.20
CA LEU A 276 -6.02 22.44 13.94
C LEU A 276 -6.84 22.19 15.22
N ARG A 277 -6.38 21.32 16.12
CA ARG A 277 -7.03 21.07 17.41
C ARG A 277 -7.09 22.33 18.26
N ASP A 278 -6.01 23.10 18.26
CA ASP A 278 -5.95 24.36 19.03
C ASP A 278 -6.82 25.49 18.44
N LEU A 279 -7.12 25.41 17.13
CA LEU A 279 -7.93 26.39 16.42
C LEU A 279 -9.42 26.04 16.37
N ILE A 280 -9.80 24.78 16.59
CA ILE A 280 -11.17 24.28 16.50
C ILE A 280 -11.67 23.97 17.91
N ASP A 281 -12.71 24.66 18.34
CA ASP A 281 -13.35 24.51 19.64
C ASP A 281 -14.79 23.94 19.54
N GLU A 282 -15.41 23.67 20.67
CA GLU A 282 -16.78 23.18 20.74
C GLU A 282 -17.83 24.15 20.14
N LYS A 283 -17.47 25.42 19.93
CA LYS A 283 -18.33 26.44 19.31
C LYS A 283 -18.17 26.52 17.80
N SER A 284 -17.19 25.78 17.25
CA SER A 284 -16.95 25.74 15.82
C SER A 284 -18.16 25.15 15.09
N PRO A 285 -18.53 25.67 13.91
CA PRO A 285 -19.63 25.14 13.14
C PRO A 285 -19.37 23.68 12.73
N PRO A 286 -20.42 22.86 12.53
CA PRO A 286 -20.25 21.44 12.20
C PRO A 286 -19.48 21.18 10.88
N GLU A 287 -19.46 22.19 9.98
CA GLU A 287 -18.67 22.19 8.75
C GLU A 287 -17.82 23.46 8.69
N ILE A 288 -16.53 23.32 8.39
CA ILE A 288 -15.61 24.45 8.18
C ILE A 288 -15.11 24.41 6.74
N SER A 289 -15.21 25.56 6.03
CA SER A 289 -14.70 25.62 4.66
C SER A 289 -13.18 25.55 4.61
N SER A 290 -12.64 24.94 3.55
CA SER A 290 -11.19 24.82 3.35
C SER A 290 -10.49 26.19 3.34
N THR A 291 -11.17 27.24 2.87
CA THR A 291 -10.65 28.61 2.85
C THR A 291 -10.57 29.22 4.24
N VAL A 292 -11.58 28.98 5.09
CA VAL A 292 -11.58 29.45 6.48
C VAL A 292 -10.51 28.73 7.28
N LEU A 293 -10.41 27.41 7.14
CA LEU A 293 -9.41 26.60 7.84
C LEU A 293 -7.99 27.00 7.45
N LEU A 294 -7.78 27.28 6.15
CA LEU A 294 -6.52 27.77 5.62
C LEU A 294 -6.14 29.15 6.20
N ASP A 295 -7.10 30.09 6.23
CA ASP A 295 -6.88 31.43 6.79
C ASP A 295 -6.55 31.37 8.29
N MET A 296 -7.26 30.50 9.04
CA MET A 296 -6.97 30.26 10.46
C MET A 296 -5.54 29.76 10.67
N LEU A 297 -5.08 28.78 9.91
CA LEU A 297 -3.72 28.25 9.99
C LEU A 297 -2.68 29.32 9.63
N LEU A 298 -2.84 30.02 8.51
CA LEU A 298 -1.89 31.05 8.07
C LEU A 298 -1.74 32.19 9.07
N ARG A 299 -2.79 32.46 9.87
CA ARG A 299 -2.75 33.46 10.94
C ARG A 299 -2.18 32.92 12.25
N SER A 300 -2.25 31.62 12.49
CA SER A 300 -1.81 31.01 13.76
C SER A 300 -0.31 31.00 13.94
N ALA A 301 0.46 30.76 12.88
CA ALA A 301 1.92 30.75 12.91
C ALA A 301 2.56 31.11 11.57
N PRO A 302 3.72 31.80 11.55
CA PRO A 302 4.46 32.16 10.34
C PRO A 302 4.92 30.94 9.51
N ASP A 303 5.15 29.80 10.14
CA ASP A 303 5.67 28.58 9.51
C ASP A 303 4.76 28.04 8.41
N TRP A 304 3.44 28.27 8.51
CA TRP A 304 2.48 27.89 7.47
C TRP A 304 2.66 28.63 6.15
N ASN A 305 3.39 29.76 6.16
CA ASN A 305 3.71 30.52 4.94
C ASN A 305 4.83 29.88 4.12
N THR A 306 5.54 28.89 4.66
CA THR A 306 6.65 28.19 4.01
C THR A 306 6.48 26.67 4.00
N ALA A 307 5.48 26.14 4.67
CA ALA A 307 5.26 24.71 4.90
C ALA A 307 4.97 23.89 3.62
N ASN A 308 4.67 24.53 2.50
CA ASN A 308 4.45 23.90 1.21
C ASN A 308 5.69 24.09 0.30
N ASN A 309 6.77 23.38 0.58
CA ASN A 309 8.04 23.47 -0.16
C ASN A 309 8.55 24.92 -0.28
N GLY A 310 8.65 25.63 0.84
CA GLY A 310 9.07 27.03 0.89
C GLY A 310 7.99 28.02 0.43
N ARG A 311 6.75 27.58 0.21
CA ARG A 311 5.58 28.41 -0.17
C ARG A 311 4.48 28.30 0.87
N ALA A 312 3.53 29.21 0.84
CA ALA A 312 2.35 29.16 1.67
C ALA A 312 1.49 27.92 1.37
N ILE A 313 0.88 27.36 2.42
CA ILE A 313 -0.06 26.25 2.29
C ILE A 313 -1.25 26.64 1.42
N THR A 314 -1.83 25.65 0.75
CA THR A 314 -3.00 25.82 -0.12
C THR A 314 -4.12 24.86 0.27
N SER A 315 -5.37 25.11 -0.16
CA SER A 315 -6.48 24.19 0.08
C SER A 315 -6.20 22.77 -0.46
N LYS A 316 -5.49 22.65 -1.59
CA LYS A 316 -5.08 21.36 -2.14
C LYS A 316 -4.04 20.68 -1.26
N TRP A 317 -3.06 21.44 -0.78
CA TRP A 317 -2.06 20.95 0.16
C TRP A 317 -2.75 20.45 1.44
N LEU A 318 -3.63 21.25 2.04
CA LEU A 318 -4.38 20.89 3.24
C LEU A 318 -5.19 19.59 3.06
N THR A 319 -5.87 19.45 1.91
CA THR A 319 -6.61 18.21 1.58
C THR A 319 -5.70 16.98 1.55
N ASN A 320 -4.52 17.11 0.95
CA ASN A 320 -3.55 16.01 0.87
C ASN A 320 -3.01 15.65 2.26
N GLN A 321 -2.72 16.65 3.10
CA GLN A 321 -2.18 16.41 4.45
C GLN A 321 -3.21 15.78 5.41
N LEU A 322 -4.49 16.12 5.30
CA LEU A 322 -5.54 15.63 6.19
C LEU A 322 -6.06 14.24 5.81
N ARG A 323 -5.94 13.87 4.54
CA ARG A 323 -6.46 12.60 4.03
C ARG A 323 -5.88 11.35 4.73
N PRO A 324 -4.56 11.21 5.01
CA PRO A 324 -3.99 10.08 5.74
C PRO A 324 -4.60 9.87 7.14
N TYR A 325 -5.23 10.91 7.69
CA TYR A 325 -5.91 10.88 8.98
C TYR A 325 -7.41 10.58 8.87
N GLY A 326 -7.90 10.22 7.68
CA GLY A 326 -9.31 9.92 7.41
C GLY A 326 -10.20 11.17 7.24
N VAL A 327 -9.60 12.38 7.20
CA VAL A 327 -10.35 13.64 7.04
C VAL A 327 -10.47 14.00 5.57
N GLN A 328 -11.70 13.92 5.04
CA GLN A 328 -11.98 14.15 3.62
C GLN A 328 -12.67 15.49 3.37
N ALA A 329 -12.20 16.21 2.35
CA ALA A 329 -12.86 17.42 1.88
C ALA A 329 -14.14 17.07 1.10
N ARG A 330 -15.28 17.61 1.53
CA ARG A 330 -16.59 17.41 0.88
C ARG A 330 -16.93 18.61 0.02
N LYS A 331 -17.34 18.37 -1.22
CA LYS A 331 -17.71 19.46 -2.14
C LYS A 331 -19.06 20.07 -1.76
N ARG A 332 -19.11 21.37 -1.63
CA ARG A 332 -20.34 22.17 -1.49
C ARG A 332 -20.42 23.17 -2.64
N ALA A 333 -21.58 23.82 -2.81
CA ALA A 333 -21.85 24.71 -3.95
C ALA A 333 -20.81 25.83 -4.14
N LYS A 334 -20.19 26.32 -3.06
CA LYS A 334 -19.25 27.45 -3.11
C LYS A 334 -17.81 27.11 -2.70
N SER A 335 -17.58 25.99 -2.01
CA SER A 335 -16.25 25.61 -1.51
C SER A 335 -16.21 24.14 -1.09
N ASN A 336 -15.01 23.60 -0.90
CA ASN A 336 -14.81 22.38 -0.18
C ASN A 336 -14.94 22.66 1.34
N VAL A 337 -15.54 21.73 2.08
CA VAL A 337 -15.68 21.80 3.53
C VAL A 337 -15.15 20.55 4.19
N TYR A 338 -14.73 20.68 5.43
CA TYR A 338 -14.37 19.57 6.31
C TYR A 338 -15.42 19.46 7.43
N LEU A 339 -15.81 18.26 7.79
CA LEU A 339 -16.62 18.02 8.97
C LEU A 339 -15.76 18.15 10.22
N VAL A 340 -16.20 18.90 11.18
CA VAL A 340 -15.54 19.01 12.49
C VAL A 340 -15.52 17.66 13.20
N ALA A 341 -16.54 16.83 12.99
CA ALA A 341 -16.59 15.47 13.51
C ALA A 341 -15.44 14.59 12.98
N ASP A 342 -15.11 14.68 11.68
CA ASP A 342 -13.99 13.93 11.07
C ASP A 342 -12.65 14.41 11.64
N LEU A 343 -12.49 15.72 11.85
CA LEU A 343 -11.32 16.31 12.51
C LEU A 343 -11.20 15.87 13.98
N ALA A 344 -12.31 15.91 14.72
CA ALA A 344 -12.35 15.48 16.12
C ALA A 344 -12.01 13.97 16.27
N ASP A 345 -12.45 13.13 15.34
CA ASP A 345 -12.08 11.72 15.30
C ASP A 345 -10.57 11.55 15.04
N ALA A 346 -10.02 12.30 14.07
CA ALA A 346 -8.59 12.31 13.82
C ALA A 346 -7.79 12.76 15.07
N PHE A 347 -8.22 13.79 15.76
CA PHE A 347 -7.57 14.23 17.00
C PHE A 347 -7.57 13.15 18.07
N LYS A 348 -8.69 12.45 18.27
CA LYS A 348 -8.79 11.34 19.25
C LYS A 348 -7.91 10.16 18.92
N ARG A 349 -7.71 9.87 17.62
CA ARG A 349 -6.90 8.73 17.18
C ARG A 349 -5.40 8.99 17.23
N TYR A 350 -4.98 10.19 16.89
CA TYR A 350 -3.58 10.49 16.58
C TYR A 350 -2.89 11.43 17.56
N LEU A 351 -3.64 12.22 18.33
CA LEU A 351 -3.06 13.13 19.31
C LEU A 351 -3.23 12.61 20.75
N PRO A 352 -2.31 12.99 21.66
CA PRO A 352 -2.46 12.67 23.07
C PRO A 352 -3.73 13.34 23.63
N PRO A 353 -4.36 12.74 24.68
CA PRO A 353 -5.48 13.37 25.37
C PRO A 353 -5.10 14.78 25.83
N GLN A 354 -6.06 15.70 25.78
CA GLN A 354 -5.88 17.01 26.44
C GLN A 354 -5.83 16.77 27.94
N SER A 355 -4.78 17.23 28.58
CA SER A 355 -4.60 17.21 30.04
C SER A 355 -5.57 18.17 30.73
#